data_7b6972f435d84f9ef0369b11e74fb3c8
#
_entry.id   7b6972f435d84f9ef0369b11e74fb3c8
#
_cell.length_a   1.000
_cell.length_b   1.000
_cell.length_c   1.000
_cell.angle_alpha   90.00
_cell.angle_beta   90.00
_cell.angle_gamma   90.00
#
_symmetry.space_group_name_H-M   'P 1'
#
loop_
_entity.id
_entity.type
_entity.pdbx_description
1 polymer ?
#
loop_
_entity_poly.entity_id
_entity_poly.type
_entity_poly.pdbx_seq_one_letter_code
_entity_poly.pdbx_strand_id
1 'polypeptide(L)'
;MSKEPQLQYLSGFANEHASEALAGALPQGRNSPQKAPLGLYVEQLSGTAFTMPRRANRRSWLYRIRPSAMHGTFRRIDHGALSSAPFREVEPSPNRLRWDPLPLPMRSTDFIDGLYTMGGNGELQMQTGIAVHLYAANRSMTERVFFDADGELLIVPQAGALHLVTEFGRLD
;
A
#
# COMPACT_ATOMS: atom_id res chain seq x y z
N MET A 1 25.47 -8.84 8.68
CA MET A 1 24.12 -9.07 8.13
C MET A 1 23.17 -9.19 9.32
N SER A 2 22.44 -8.14 9.62
CA SER A 2 21.38 -8.18 10.63
C SER A 2 20.27 -9.08 10.09
N LYS A 3 19.94 -10.16 10.82
CA LYS A 3 18.78 -10.97 10.50
C LYS A 3 17.54 -10.05 10.56
N GLU A 4 16.89 -9.85 9.42
CA GLU A 4 15.57 -9.23 9.43
C GLU A 4 14.64 -9.99 10.39
N PRO A 5 13.87 -9.28 11.21
CA PRO A 5 12.93 -9.93 12.10
C PRO A 5 11.93 -10.73 11.27
N GLN A 6 11.87 -12.03 11.51
CA GLN A 6 10.92 -12.90 10.86
C GLN A 6 9.54 -12.60 11.46
N LEU A 7 8.67 -11.93 10.70
CA LEU A 7 7.29 -11.70 11.08
C LEU A 7 6.55 -13.04 11.15
N GLN A 8 5.89 -13.30 12.26
CA GLN A 8 5.05 -14.48 12.42
C GLN A 8 3.59 -14.11 12.16
N TYR A 9 2.93 -14.88 11.32
CA TYR A 9 1.51 -14.78 11.09
C TYR A 9 0.76 -15.61 12.10
N LEU A 10 -0.21 -15.01 12.76
CA LEU A 10 -1.11 -15.66 13.70
C LEU A 10 -2.48 -15.82 13.05
N SER A 11 -3.18 -16.90 13.34
CA SER A 11 -4.58 -17.01 12.96
C SER A 11 -5.40 -16.01 13.78
N GLY A 12 -5.96 -15.02 13.11
CA GLY A 12 -6.77 -13.98 13.75
C GLY A 12 -8.19 -14.43 14.00
N PHE A 13 -8.86 -13.74 14.91
CA PHE A 13 -10.27 -13.94 15.19
C PHE A 13 -11.12 -13.42 14.04
N ALA A 14 -11.78 -14.31 13.30
CA ALA A 14 -12.51 -14.02 12.06
C ALA A 14 -11.67 -13.34 10.94
N ASN A 15 -10.36 -13.37 11.04
CA ASN A 15 -9.42 -12.97 10.01
C ASN A 15 -8.67 -14.19 9.51
N GLU A 16 -8.35 -14.18 8.21
CA GLU A 16 -7.51 -15.20 7.63
C GLU A 16 -6.04 -15.01 8.01
N HIS A 17 -5.65 -13.76 8.26
CA HIS A 17 -4.29 -13.39 8.59
C HIS A 17 -4.24 -12.42 9.77
N ALA A 18 -3.29 -12.63 10.64
CA ALA A 18 -2.91 -11.69 11.68
C ALA A 18 -1.40 -11.72 11.86
N SER A 19 -0.79 -10.56 12.09
CA SER A 19 0.64 -10.46 12.38
C SER A 19 0.89 -9.49 13.50
N GLU A 20 1.92 -9.71 14.29
CA GLU A 20 2.35 -8.79 15.32
C GLU A 20 3.85 -8.54 15.23
N ALA A 21 4.26 -7.27 15.31
CA ALA A 21 5.66 -6.88 15.41
C ALA A 21 6.19 -6.96 16.85
N LEU A 22 5.29 -6.86 17.82
CA LEU A 22 5.58 -6.99 19.25
C LEU A 22 4.79 -8.16 19.79
N ALA A 23 5.47 -9.11 20.42
CA ALA A 23 4.83 -10.25 21.05
C ALA A 23 3.76 -9.82 22.07
N GLY A 24 2.56 -10.37 21.94
CA GLY A 24 1.42 -10.04 22.82
C GLY A 24 0.69 -8.74 22.48
N ALA A 25 1.01 -8.12 21.32
CA ALA A 25 0.32 -6.91 20.88
C ALA A 25 -1.12 -7.19 20.41
N LEU A 26 -1.36 -8.37 19.84
CA LEU A 26 -2.69 -8.77 19.39
C LEU A 26 -3.48 -9.45 20.51
N PRO A 27 -4.68 -8.96 20.83
CA PRO A 27 -5.54 -9.60 21.82
C PRO A 27 -6.12 -10.90 21.28
N GLN A 28 -5.93 -11.97 21.98
CA GLN A 28 -6.51 -13.26 21.61
C GLN A 28 -8.01 -13.29 21.98
N GLY A 29 -8.81 -13.82 21.06
CA GLY A 29 -10.23 -14.09 21.31
C GLY A 29 -11.14 -12.86 21.39
N ARG A 30 -10.70 -11.68 20.94
CA ARG A 30 -11.50 -10.44 20.96
C ARG A 30 -11.45 -9.71 19.63
N ASN A 31 -12.61 -9.33 19.12
CA ASN A 31 -12.72 -8.54 17.90
C ASN A 31 -12.34 -7.06 18.05
N SER A 32 -12.53 -6.53 19.25
CA SER A 32 -12.23 -5.14 19.56
C SER A 32 -11.98 -5.04 21.05
N PRO A 33 -10.74 -4.95 21.48
CA PRO A 33 -10.43 -4.78 22.89
C PRO A 33 -10.79 -3.36 23.33
N GLN A 34 -11.45 -3.23 24.45
CA GLN A 34 -11.70 -1.93 25.06
C GLN A 34 -10.41 -1.32 25.61
N LYS A 35 -9.43 -2.14 25.90
CA LYS A 35 -8.10 -1.73 26.32
C LYS A 35 -7.07 -2.52 25.53
N ALA A 36 -6.34 -1.83 24.69
CA ALA A 36 -5.26 -2.45 23.90
C ALA A 36 -4.10 -2.86 24.83
N PRO A 37 -3.46 -4.01 24.57
CA PRO A 37 -2.21 -4.37 25.22
C PRO A 37 -1.12 -3.34 24.96
N LEU A 38 -0.12 -3.28 25.83
CA LEU A 38 1.08 -2.47 25.66
C LEU A 38 0.84 -0.97 25.43
N GLY A 39 -0.34 -0.45 25.79
CA GLY A 39 -0.68 0.96 25.55
C GLY A 39 -0.83 1.35 24.08
N LEU A 40 -1.05 0.40 23.20
CA LEU A 40 -1.22 0.64 21.76
C LEU A 40 -2.55 1.35 21.46
N TYR A 41 -2.56 2.09 20.37
CA TYR A 41 -3.77 2.68 19.80
C TYR A 41 -4.44 1.70 18.86
N VAL A 42 -5.75 1.55 18.99
CA VAL A 42 -6.54 0.66 18.13
C VAL A 42 -7.25 1.48 17.08
N GLU A 43 -7.01 1.18 15.83
CA GLU A 43 -7.62 1.86 14.69
C GLU A 43 -8.30 0.86 13.77
N GLN A 44 -9.46 1.22 13.26
CA GLN A 44 -10.15 0.44 12.24
C GLN A 44 -9.75 0.97 10.86
N LEU A 45 -9.22 0.09 10.02
CA LEU A 45 -8.78 0.48 8.69
C LEU A 45 -9.92 0.54 7.67
N SER A 46 -10.93 -0.33 7.79
CA SER A 46 -11.99 -0.38 6.79
C SER A 46 -13.12 0.59 7.10
N GLY A 47 -13.52 1.40 6.10
CA GLY A 47 -14.62 2.35 6.20
C GLY A 47 -16.03 1.77 5.99
N THR A 48 -16.17 0.47 5.74
CA THR A 48 -17.44 -0.17 5.38
C THR A 48 -18.29 -0.61 6.57
N ALA A 49 -17.88 -0.28 7.78
CA ALA A 49 -18.49 -0.77 9.02
C ALA A 49 -19.99 -0.52 9.16
N PHE A 50 -20.49 0.56 8.60
CA PHE A 50 -21.89 0.98 8.72
C PHE A 50 -22.72 0.69 7.48
N THR A 51 -22.10 0.31 6.39
CA THR A 51 -22.76 0.18 5.09
C THR A 51 -22.92 -1.27 4.63
N MET A 52 -22.25 -2.21 5.31
CA MET A 52 -22.29 -3.61 4.95
C MET A 52 -22.95 -4.46 6.03
N PRO A 53 -23.75 -5.48 5.65
CA PRO A 53 -24.23 -6.47 6.60
C PRO A 53 -23.08 -7.09 7.39
N ARG A 54 -23.30 -7.40 8.66
CA ARG A 54 -22.25 -7.93 9.55
C ARG A 54 -21.50 -9.14 8.97
N ARG A 55 -22.20 -10.04 8.30
CA ARG A 55 -21.63 -11.23 7.67
C ARG A 55 -20.65 -10.93 6.52
N ALA A 56 -20.80 -9.77 5.88
CA ALA A 56 -19.99 -9.34 4.74
C ALA A 56 -18.99 -8.23 5.14
N ASN A 57 -19.08 -7.74 6.37
CA ASN A 57 -18.24 -6.67 6.85
C ASN A 57 -16.91 -7.24 7.35
N ARG A 58 -15.90 -7.15 6.52
CA ARG A 58 -14.53 -7.51 6.87
C ARG A 58 -13.84 -6.28 7.43
N ARG A 59 -13.59 -6.31 8.74
CA ARG A 59 -12.91 -5.24 9.45
C ARG A 59 -11.46 -5.61 9.67
N SER A 60 -10.56 -4.68 9.35
CA SER A 60 -9.16 -4.77 9.72
C SER A 60 -8.87 -3.82 10.86
N TRP A 61 -8.22 -4.31 11.89
CA TRP A 61 -7.84 -3.55 13.05
C TRP A 61 -6.33 -3.45 13.11
N LEU A 62 -5.84 -2.24 13.34
CA LEU A 62 -4.43 -1.94 13.49
C LEU A 62 -4.16 -1.52 14.93
N TYR A 63 -3.12 -2.07 15.50
CA TYR A 63 -2.63 -1.75 16.83
C TYR A 63 -1.33 -0.99 16.68
N ARG A 64 -1.39 0.32 16.85
CA ARG A 64 -0.30 1.24 16.51
C ARG A 64 0.37 1.80 17.75
N ILE A 65 1.67 2.04 17.66
CA ILE A 65 2.42 2.79 18.68
C ILE A 65 1.98 4.26 18.68
N ARG A 66 1.71 4.82 17.50
CA ARG A 66 1.19 6.19 17.33
C ARG A 66 -0.10 6.14 16.52
N PRO A 67 -1.13 6.89 16.92
CA PRO A 67 -2.34 6.98 16.13
C PRO A 67 -2.07 7.68 14.80
N SER A 68 -2.80 7.31 13.75
CA SER A 68 -2.67 7.92 12.42
C SER A 68 -2.97 9.42 12.43
N ALA A 69 -3.80 9.88 13.36
CA ALA A 69 -4.07 11.31 13.54
C ALA A 69 -2.84 12.14 13.96
N MET A 70 -1.78 11.52 14.45
CA MET A 70 -0.53 12.20 14.82
C MET A 70 0.45 12.35 13.64
N HIS A 71 0.04 12.14 12.41
CA HIS A 71 0.88 12.41 11.25
C HIS A 71 1.19 13.91 11.11
N GLY A 72 2.34 14.22 10.55
CA GLY A 72 2.70 15.59 10.20
C GLY A 72 1.87 16.14 9.03
N THR A 73 2.02 17.39 8.70
CA THR A 73 1.38 18.01 7.54
C THR A 73 1.90 17.37 6.25
N PHE A 74 0.99 16.94 5.39
CA PHE A 74 1.35 16.46 4.07
C PHE A 74 1.89 17.59 3.20
N ARG A 75 2.93 17.29 2.43
CA ARG A 75 3.51 18.21 1.48
C ARG A 75 3.40 17.61 0.09
N ARG A 76 2.99 18.43 -0.87
CA ARG A 76 3.02 18.02 -2.26
C ARG A 76 4.47 17.87 -2.71
N ILE A 77 4.75 16.77 -3.38
CA ILE A 77 6.01 16.56 -4.10
C ILE A 77 5.73 16.62 -5.60
N ASP A 78 6.67 17.13 -6.35
CA ASP A 78 6.64 17.01 -7.81
C ASP A 78 7.24 15.66 -8.18
N HIS A 79 6.41 14.83 -8.78
CA HIS A 79 6.83 13.52 -9.26
C HIS A 79 6.45 13.43 -10.74
N GLY A 80 7.22 14.12 -11.59
CA GLY A 80 6.92 14.40 -12.99
C GLY A 80 6.49 13.21 -13.84
N ALA A 81 6.91 12.00 -13.49
CA ALA A 81 6.56 10.79 -14.20
C ALA A 81 5.32 10.07 -13.66
N LEU A 82 4.86 10.43 -12.46
CA LEU A 82 3.68 9.86 -11.83
C LEU A 82 2.49 10.81 -11.94
N SER A 83 1.39 10.31 -12.49
CA SER A 83 0.15 11.07 -12.62
C SER A 83 -1.01 10.29 -12.01
N SER A 84 -1.98 11.01 -11.47
CA SER A 84 -3.26 10.49 -11.01
C SER A 84 -4.40 11.07 -11.85
N ALA A 85 -5.57 10.45 -11.75
CA ALA A 85 -6.77 10.92 -12.44
C ALA A 85 -7.17 12.34 -11.95
N PRO A 86 -7.81 13.15 -12.82
CA PRO A 86 -8.14 12.85 -14.21
C PRO A 86 -6.90 12.86 -15.09
N PHE A 87 -6.77 11.85 -15.93
CA PHE A 87 -5.66 11.77 -16.88
C PHE A 87 -5.88 12.74 -18.04
N ARG A 88 -4.78 13.26 -18.58
CA ARG A 88 -4.86 14.11 -19.77
C ARG A 88 -5.25 13.25 -20.98
N GLU A 89 -6.26 13.68 -21.70
CA GLU A 89 -6.57 13.10 -22.99
C GLU A 89 -5.44 13.38 -23.97
N VAL A 90 -5.07 12.36 -24.70
CA VAL A 90 -4.11 12.46 -25.79
C VAL A 90 -4.85 12.16 -27.08
N GLU A 91 -4.67 12.98 -28.10
CA GLU A 91 -5.27 12.77 -29.41
C GLU A 91 -4.88 11.37 -29.94
N PRO A 92 -5.87 10.54 -30.34
CA PRO A 92 -5.57 9.21 -30.84
C PRO A 92 -4.71 9.28 -32.10
N SER A 93 -3.59 8.57 -32.11
CA SER A 93 -2.74 8.46 -33.29
C SER A 93 -3.19 7.28 -34.17
N PRO A 94 -3.34 7.48 -35.49
CA PRO A 94 -3.60 6.36 -36.41
C PRO A 94 -2.37 5.48 -36.64
N ASN A 95 -1.22 5.91 -36.16
CA ASN A 95 0.03 5.18 -36.30
C ASN A 95 0.10 4.01 -35.32
N ARG A 96 0.92 3.02 -35.67
CA ARG A 96 1.21 1.91 -34.78
C ARG A 96 1.88 2.44 -33.50
N LEU A 97 1.25 2.17 -32.37
CA LEU A 97 1.83 2.49 -31.06
C LEU A 97 2.74 1.34 -30.62
N ARG A 98 3.98 1.67 -30.34
CA ARG A 98 4.96 0.75 -29.76
C ARG A 98 5.87 1.54 -28.84
N TRP A 99 6.06 1.03 -27.63
CA TRP A 99 6.98 1.61 -26.67
C TRP A 99 8.18 0.68 -26.50
N ASP A 100 9.35 1.27 -26.39
CA ASP A 100 10.52 0.53 -25.95
C ASP A 100 10.43 0.25 -24.44
N PRO A 101 11.09 -0.82 -23.96
CA PRO A 101 11.16 -1.10 -22.54
C PRO A 101 11.69 0.10 -21.76
N LEU A 102 11.17 0.31 -20.55
CA LEU A 102 11.71 1.33 -19.66
C LEU A 102 13.19 0.99 -19.37
N PRO A 103 14.11 1.96 -19.55
CA PRO A 103 15.51 1.72 -19.24
C PRO A 103 15.68 1.51 -17.72
N LEU A 104 16.55 0.60 -17.35
CA LEU A 104 16.92 0.42 -15.96
C LEU A 104 17.61 1.70 -15.45
N PRO A 105 17.28 2.13 -14.22
CA PRO A 105 17.84 3.35 -13.68
C PRO A 105 19.35 3.21 -13.42
N MET A 106 20.13 4.17 -13.93
CA MET A 106 21.56 4.25 -13.66
C MET A 106 21.88 4.88 -12.30
N ARG A 107 20.95 5.66 -11.76
CA ARG A 107 21.04 6.26 -10.43
C ARG A 107 20.36 5.36 -9.39
N SER A 108 20.73 5.55 -8.13
CA SER A 108 20.04 4.89 -7.00
C SER A 108 18.58 5.34 -6.96
N THR A 109 17.67 4.45 -7.34
CA THR A 109 16.25 4.72 -7.56
C THR A 109 15.43 3.68 -6.80
N ASP A 110 14.59 4.11 -5.89
CA ASP A 110 13.66 3.24 -5.19
C ASP A 110 12.31 3.14 -5.93
N PHE A 111 11.38 2.39 -5.35
CA PHE A 111 10.07 2.13 -5.97
C PHE A 111 9.32 3.42 -6.31
N ILE A 112 9.27 4.41 -5.40
CA ILE A 112 8.53 5.65 -5.61
C ILE A 112 9.16 6.47 -6.74
N ASP A 113 10.48 6.64 -6.69
CA ASP A 113 11.21 7.43 -7.69
C ASP A 113 11.22 6.76 -9.07
N GLY A 114 11.05 5.45 -9.10
CA GLY A 114 11.03 4.64 -10.31
C GLY A 114 9.65 4.46 -10.94
N LEU A 115 8.58 4.99 -10.35
CA LEU A 115 7.22 4.90 -10.89
C LEU A 115 7.02 5.82 -12.10
N TYR A 116 6.37 5.28 -13.10
CA TYR A 116 6.00 5.98 -14.31
C TYR A 116 4.56 5.63 -14.70
N THR A 117 3.71 6.62 -14.90
CA THR A 117 2.32 6.40 -15.34
C THR A 117 2.25 6.22 -16.85
N MET A 118 1.77 5.06 -17.28
CA MET A 118 1.50 4.77 -18.69
C MET A 118 0.19 5.39 -19.14
N GLY A 119 -0.81 5.36 -18.32
CA GLY A 119 -2.13 5.87 -18.58
C GLY A 119 -3.16 5.34 -17.62
N GLY A 120 -4.38 5.74 -17.83
CA GLY A 120 -5.49 5.32 -17.00
C GLY A 120 -6.79 6.02 -17.39
N ASN A 121 -7.82 5.75 -16.64
CA ASN A 121 -9.10 6.43 -16.75
C ASN A 121 -9.72 6.60 -15.37
N GLY A 122 -10.80 7.34 -15.32
CA GLY A 122 -11.62 7.46 -14.11
C GLY A 122 -11.47 8.79 -13.40
N GLU A 123 -12.08 8.84 -12.24
CA GLU A 123 -12.22 10.03 -11.42
C GLU A 123 -12.01 9.65 -9.95
N LEU A 124 -11.02 10.26 -9.30
CA LEU A 124 -10.67 9.98 -7.90
C LEU A 124 -11.83 10.28 -6.93
N GLN A 125 -12.54 11.38 -7.16
CA GLN A 125 -13.65 11.77 -6.28
C GLN A 125 -14.82 10.79 -6.36
N MET A 126 -15.00 10.15 -7.51
CA MET A 126 -16.01 9.13 -7.73
C MET A 126 -15.54 7.73 -7.32
N GLN A 127 -14.29 7.59 -6.92
CA GLN A 127 -13.67 6.31 -6.59
C GLN A 127 -13.83 5.27 -7.72
N THR A 128 -13.63 5.73 -8.94
CA THR A 128 -13.77 4.90 -10.14
C THR A 128 -12.54 5.01 -11.01
N GLY A 129 -12.24 3.94 -11.73
CA GLY A 129 -11.21 3.93 -12.73
C GLY A 129 -10.10 2.93 -12.47
N ILE A 130 -9.13 2.97 -13.36
CA ILE A 130 -7.93 2.17 -13.31
C ILE A 130 -6.74 2.99 -13.82
N ALA A 131 -5.59 2.81 -13.21
CA ALA A 131 -4.34 3.35 -13.70
C ALA A 131 -3.32 2.23 -13.92
N VAL A 132 -2.49 2.38 -14.94
CA VAL A 132 -1.39 1.48 -15.23
C VAL A 132 -0.10 2.24 -15.07
N HIS A 133 0.73 1.74 -14.18
CA HIS A 133 2.05 2.28 -13.91
C HIS A 133 3.12 1.25 -14.26
N LEU A 134 4.26 1.72 -14.69
CA LEU A 134 5.48 0.93 -14.77
C LEU A 134 6.39 1.36 -13.62
N TYR A 135 7.26 0.47 -13.19
CA TYR A 135 8.31 0.82 -12.25
C TYR A 135 9.64 0.16 -12.62
N ALA A 136 10.71 0.86 -12.32
CA ALA A 136 12.06 0.33 -12.41
C ALA A 136 12.85 0.83 -11.20
N ALA A 137 13.22 -0.07 -10.30
CA ALA A 137 13.92 0.25 -9.06
C ALA A 137 15.19 -0.59 -8.93
N ASN A 138 16.25 0.01 -8.41
CA ASN A 138 17.52 -0.66 -8.12
C ASN A 138 17.99 -0.47 -6.67
N ARG A 139 17.11 0.07 -5.82
CA ARG A 139 17.36 0.30 -4.39
C ARG A 139 16.10 -0.01 -3.59
N SER A 140 16.26 -0.65 -2.44
CA SER A 140 15.19 -0.83 -1.46
C SER A 140 14.82 0.49 -0.79
N MET A 141 13.55 0.62 -0.42
CA MET A 141 13.07 1.72 0.42
C MET A 141 13.44 1.43 1.88
N THR A 142 14.14 2.35 2.53
CA THR A 142 14.61 2.18 3.92
C THR A 142 14.12 3.26 4.86
N GLU A 143 13.97 4.50 4.38
CA GLU A 143 13.63 5.66 5.22
C GLU A 143 12.28 6.29 4.88
N ARG A 144 11.60 5.74 3.91
CA ARG A 144 10.26 6.18 3.52
C ARG A 144 9.40 4.98 3.16
N VAL A 145 8.11 5.18 3.20
CA VAL A 145 7.12 4.17 2.83
C VAL A 145 6.23 4.70 1.71
N PHE A 146 5.72 3.79 0.90
CA PHE A 146 4.67 4.09 -0.05
C PHE A 146 3.32 3.90 0.63
N PHE A 147 2.40 4.81 0.42
CA PHE A 147 1.05 4.74 0.93
C PHE A 147 0.08 5.09 -0.19
N ASP A 148 -0.84 4.18 -0.46
CA ASP A 148 -1.93 4.34 -1.40
C ASP A 148 -3.24 4.35 -0.60
N ALA A 149 -3.94 5.48 -0.60
CA ALA A 149 -5.11 5.70 0.25
C ALA A 149 -6.44 5.64 -0.52
N ASP A 150 -6.38 5.63 -1.84
CA ASP A 150 -7.56 5.82 -2.69
C ASP A 150 -7.83 4.65 -3.65
N GLY A 151 -7.05 3.58 -3.58
CA GLY A 151 -7.24 2.43 -4.46
C GLY A 151 -6.63 1.14 -3.94
N GLU A 152 -6.78 0.12 -4.75
CA GLU A 152 -6.11 -1.17 -4.59
C GLU A 152 -4.92 -1.23 -5.54
N LEU A 153 -3.84 -1.85 -5.12
CA LEU A 153 -2.61 -1.93 -5.89
C LEU A 153 -2.24 -3.38 -6.19
N LEU A 154 -2.13 -3.69 -7.48
CA LEU A 154 -1.55 -4.94 -7.94
C LEU A 154 -0.14 -4.68 -8.47
N ILE A 155 0.86 -5.33 -7.90
CA ILE A 155 2.25 -5.23 -8.34
C ILE A 155 2.66 -6.52 -9.03
N VAL A 156 3.12 -6.41 -10.27
CA VAL A 156 3.56 -7.56 -11.08
C VAL A 156 5.02 -7.35 -11.45
N PRO A 157 5.98 -8.01 -10.77
CA PRO A 157 7.38 -7.90 -11.14
C PRO A 157 7.65 -8.65 -12.47
N GLN A 158 8.29 -7.97 -13.41
CA GLN A 158 8.76 -8.58 -14.66
C GLN A 158 10.13 -9.23 -14.48
N ALA A 159 10.97 -8.65 -13.66
CA ALA A 159 12.31 -9.16 -13.35
C ALA A 159 12.64 -8.87 -11.89
N GLY A 160 13.39 -9.75 -11.27
CA GLY A 160 13.74 -9.67 -9.85
C GLY A 160 12.65 -10.20 -8.93
N ALA A 161 12.84 -9.99 -7.65
CA ALA A 161 11.89 -10.34 -6.60
C ALA A 161 11.64 -9.12 -5.70
N LEU A 162 10.43 -9.03 -5.18
CA LEU A 162 10.05 -8.00 -4.24
C LEU A 162 9.82 -8.62 -2.87
N HIS A 163 10.32 -7.94 -1.84
CA HIS A 163 10.04 -8.25 -0.45
C HIS A 163 9.34 -7.05 0.16
N LEU A 164 8.04 -7.13 0.28
CA LEU A 164 7.21 -6.03 0.72
C LEU A 164 6.88 -6.19 2.20
N VAL A 165 7.26 -5.20 2.99
CA VAL A 165 6.87 -5.11 4.40
C VAL A 165 5.69 -4.15 4.51
N THR A 166 4.55 -4.69 4.89
CA THR A 166 3.29 -3.94 4.99
C THR A 166 2.79 -3.92 6.43
N GLU A 167 1.77 -3.12 6.69
CA GLU A 167 1.07 -3.11 7.98
C GLU A 167 0.39 -4.47 8.27
N PHE A 168 0.15 -5.28 7.26
CA PHE A 168 -0.45 -6.61 7.38
C PHE A 168 0.56 -7.75 7.41
N GLY A 169 1.84 -7.43 7.34
CA GLY A 169 2.91 -8.40 7.32
C GLY A 169 3.74 -8.34 6.04
N ARG A 170 4.54 -9.37 5.84
CA ARG A 170 5.46 -9.48 4.71
C ARG A 170 4.80 -10.23 3.55
N LEU A 171 5.02 -9.72 2.35
CA LEU A 171 4.67 -10.34 1.08
C LEU A 171 5.96 -10.59 0.29
N ASP A 172 6.12 -11.80 -0.24
CA ASP A 172 7.27 -12.23 -1.05
C ASP A 172 6.79 -12.75 -2.40
#